data_626e06edd20b8fc6de02b7f060c5a0e4
#
_entry.id   626e06edd20b8fc6de02b7f060c5a0e4
#
_cell.length_a   1.000
_cell.length_b   1.000
_cell.length_c   1.000
_cell.angle_alpha   90.00
_cell.angle_beta   90.00
_cell.angle_gamma   90.00
#
_symmetry.space_group_name_H-M   'P 1'
#
loop_
_entity.id
_entity.type
_entity.pdbx_description
1 polymer ?
#
loop_
_entity_poly.entity_id
_entity_poly.type
_entity_poly.pdbx_seq_one_letter_code
_entity_poly.pdbx_strand_id
1 'polypeptide(L)'
;AIGLIACSDLPSGEPIQFDSVISNGQLVDGLGGSGRAADVYLKDGVIAAITAPGELDAVVTNTIDATGKIIAPGFIDVHSHGDPLETPNFENFLAQGVTTITLGQDGDSPNVVDLDEWIEEVSEKGIGVNLAMFVGHGTLRNLAGIAQDPAPGPDQIQRMLDLLNNSLDHAFGLSTGLEYNPGLHALESELIEMAKVVGSRDRVIMSHMRNEDDDQLEKSIDELLSQGLYARVHISHLKSVYGKGSARAEEILEVIERAREAGIDLSADVYPYNASYAGLALLFPVWSKTDEEFAVAVSGRREELEEYLINRITLRNGPEATLLATDPYTGKTLADLEQELGLPFEEILIDVIGPQGGSGAYFIMDDELQSRLLLDESITVSSDGSPTGFHPRGHGTFAKIIEEY
;
A
#
# COMPACT_ATOMS: atom_id res chain seq x y z
N ALA A 1 -1.04 23.41 8.59
CA ALA A 1 -0.89 24.28 9.77
C ALA A 1 -2.26 24.41 10.42
N ILE A 2 -2.48 23.75 11.58
CA ILE A 2 -3.72 23.86 12.35
C ILE A 2 -3.70 25.27 12.97
N GLY A 3 -4.48 26.18 12.44
CA GLY A 3 -4.70 27.51 13.02
C GLY A 3 -5.71 27.40 14.18
N LEU A 4 -5.24 27.02 15.36
CA LEU A 4 -6.03 27.15 16.59
C LEU A 4 -6.28 28.63 16.84
N ILE A 5 -7.51 29.08 16.75
CA ILE A 5 -7.91 30.41 17.26
C ILE A 5 -7.82 30.33 18.77
N ALA A 6 -6.85 31.05 19.36
CA ALA A 6 -6.79 31.19 20.80
C ALA A 6 -8.03 31.94 21.29
N CYS A 7 -8.64 31.54 22.40
CA CYS A 7 -9.84 32.19 22.97
C CYS A 7 -9.71 33.70 23.23
N SER A 8 -8.53 34.30 23.10
CA SER A 8 -8.28 35.73 23.30
C SER A 8 -8.66 36.64 22.10
N ASP A 9 -8.95 36.08 20.91
CA ASP A 9 -9.16 36.85 19.68
C ASP A 9 -10.64 36.88 19.18
N LEU A 10 -11.59 36.51 20.05
CA LEU A 10 -12.99 36.44 19.69
C LEU A 10 -13.67 37.81 19.82
N PRO A 11 -14.38 38.30 18.78
CA PRO A 11 -15.13 39.56 18.87
C PRO A 11 -16.26 39.46 19.87
N SER A 12 -16.37 40.41 20.78
CA SER A 12 -17.43 40.51 21.77
C SER A 12 -18.72 40.96 21.10
N GLY A 13 -19.75 40.08 21.01
CA GLY A 13 -21.09 40.53 20.69
C GLY A 13 -22.06 39.59 20.00
N GLU A 14 -21.62 38.67 19.14
CA GLU A 14 -22.50 37.68 18.52
C GLU A 14 -22.05 36.26 18.89
N PRO A 15 -22.99 35.31 19.11
CA PRO A 15 -22.61 33.93 19.40
C PRO A 15 -21.83 33.35 18.18
N ILE A 16 -20.74 32.69 18.49
CA ILE A 16 -19.90 32.02 17.46
C ILE A 16 -20.73 30.91 16.84
N GLN A 17 -20.75 30.82 15.51
CA GLN A 17 -21.49 29.82 14.78
C GLN A 17 -20.56 28.73 14.27
N PHE A 18 -20.95 27.45 14.51
CA PHE A 18 -20.26 26.26 13.98
C PHE A 18 -21.26 25.37 13.24
N ASP A 19 -20.75 24.58 12.30
CA ASP A 19 -21.57 23.62 11.55
C ASP A 19 -21.90 22.40 12.42
N SER A 20 -20.90 21.92 13.16
CA SER A 20 -21.06 20.74 14.02
C SER A 20 -20.20 20.85 15.28
N VAL A 21 -20.63 20.17 16.34
CA VAL A 21 -19.81 19.86 17.52
C VAL A 21 -19.86 18.34 17.79
N ILE A 22 -18.69 17.76 18.07
CA ILE A 22 -18.58 16.42 18.66
C ILE A 22 -18.31 16.64 20.15
N SER A 23 -19.29 16.30 20.99
CA SER A 23 -19.28 16.64 22.41
C SER A 23 -19.22 15.43 23.33
N ASN A 24 -18.78 15.66 24.56
CA ASN A 24 -18.74 14.66 25.64
C ASN A 24 -17.83 13.46 25.41
N GLY A 25 -16.93 13.51 24.44
CA GLY A 25 -16.01 12.40 24.14
C GLY A 25 -14.67 12.53 24.84
N GLN A 26 -13.90 11.46 24.82
CA GLN A 26 -12.50 11.45 25.19
C GLN A 26 -11.64 11.70 23.95
N LEU A 27 -11.06 12.89 23.85
CA LEU A 27 -10.17 13.23 22.72
C LEU A 27 -8.79 12.57 22.88
N VAL A 28 -8.39 11.81 21.87
CA VAL A 28 -7.05 11.28 21.65
C VAL A 28 -6.55 11.92 20.35
N ASP A 29 -5.64 12.89 20.46
CA ASP A 29 -5.26 13.76 19.34
C ASP A 29 -4.08 13.24 18.48
N GLY A 30 -3.56 12.06 18.80
CA GLY A 30 -2.44 11.45 18.07
C GLY A 30 -1.05 12.03 18.41
N LEU A 31 -0.95 12.94 19.39
CA LEU A 31 0.33 13.56 19.78
C LEU A 31 1.03 12.82 20.94
N GLY A 32 0.63 11.57 21.22
CA GLY A 32 1.22 10.74 22.26
C GLY A 32 0.79 11.10 23.69
N GLY A 33 -0.12 12.06 23.86
CA GLY A 33 -0.69 12.44 25.16
C GLY A 33 -1.80 11.52 25.63
N SER A 34 -2.06 11.52 26.97
CA SER A 34 -3.25 10.85 27.51
C SER A 34 -4.53 11.49 26.98
N GLY A 35 -5.54 10.67 26.68
CA GLY A 35 -6.84 11.16 26.26
C GLY A 35 -7.47 12.08 27.30
N ARG A 36 -8.16 13.14 26.86
CA ARG A 36 -8.83 14.13 27.70
C ARG A 36 -10.28 14.38 27.26
N ALA A 37 -11.13 14.71 28.19
CA ALA A 37 -12.50 15.12 27.86
C ALA A 37 -12.45 16.45 27.07
N ALA A 38 -13.14 16.48 25.92
CA ALA A 38 -13.16 17.66 25.06
C ALA A 38 -14.40 17.71 24.19
N ASP A 39 -14.76 18.94 23.78
CA ASP A 39 -15.69 19.21 22.69
C ASP A 39 -14.88 19.69 21.47
N VAL A 40 -15.17 19.12 20.30
CA VAL A 40 -14.50 19.43 19.02
C VAL A 40 -15.51 20.11 18.10
N TYR A 41 -15.26 21.38 17.78
CA TYR A 41 -16.12 22.20 16.93
C TYR A 41 -15.61 22.24 15.49
N LEU A 42 -16.51 22.01 14.56
CA LEU A 42 -16.21 21.97 13.11
C LEU A 42 -16.92 23.15 12.41
N LYS A 43 -16.19 23.78 11.50
CA LYS A 43 -16.72 24.84 10.65
C LYS A 43 -16.02 24.81 9.29
N ASP A 44 -16.79 24.93 8.22
CA ASP A 44 -16.28 24.93 6.84
C ASP A 44 -15.31 23.77 6.54
N GLY A 45 -15.64 22.56 7.09
CA GLY A 45 -14.84 21.36 6.87
C GLY A 45 -13.53 21.26 7.67
N VAL A 46 -13.26 22.18 8.61
CA VAL A 46 -12.04 22.18 9.43
C VAL A 46 -12.36 22.10 10.93
N ILE A 47 -11.41 21.65 11.73
CA ILE A 47 -11.47 21.76 13.19
C ILE A 47 -11.22 23.22 13.56
N ALA A 48 -12.27 23.91 13.96
CA ALA A 48 -12.23 25.34 14.28
C ALA A 48 -11.90 25.61 15.76
N ALA A 49 -12.32 24.73 16.68
CA ALA A 49 -11.96 24.85 18.10
C ALA A 49 -11.98 23.47 18.80
N ILE A 50 -11.16 23.33 19.83
CA ILE A 50 -11.16 22.21 20.77
C ILE A 50 -11.15 22.81 22.18
N THR A 51 -12.18 22.51 22.98
CA THR A 51 -12.36 23.11 24.32
C THR A 51 -12.63 22.04 25.38
N ALA A 52 -12.63 22.42 26.64
CA ALA A 52 -13.20 21.58 27.68
C ALA A 52 -14.74 21.45 27.46
N PRO A 53 -15.36 20.34 27.91
CA PRO A 53 -16.79 20.13 27.69
C PRO A 53 -17.66 21.29 28.24
N GLY A 54 -18.48 21.86 27.34
CA GLY A 54 -19.40 22.95 27.70
C GLY A 54 -18.73 24.30 27.97
N GLU A 55 -17.45 24.46 27.69
CA GLU A 55 -16.71 25.73 27.92
C GLU A 55 -17.12 26.84 26.95
N LEU A 56 -17.48 26.50 25.71
CA LEU A 56 -17.79 27.46 24.67
C LEU A 56 -19.32 27.63 24.50
N ASP A 57 -19.82 28.86 24.71
CA ASP A 57 -21.20 29.21 24.38
C ASP A 57 -21.28 29.53 22.87
N ALA A 58 -21.84 28.60 22.11
CA ALA A 58 -21.83 28.65 20.64
C ALA A 58 -23.19 28.21 20.09
N VAL A 59 -23.55 28.75 18.92
CA VAL A 59 -24.65 28.23 18.10
C VAL A 59 -24.12 27.16 17.19
N VAL A 60 -24.68 25.96 17.25
CA VAL A 60 -24.24 24.80 16.46
C VAL A 60 -25.42 24.24 15.70
N THR A 61 -25.20 23.93 14.41
CA THR A 61 -26.25 23.35 13.55
C THR A 61 -26.46 21.87 13.87
N ASN A 62 -25.37 21.08 14.05
CA ASN A 62 -25.41 19.66 14.34
C ASN A 62 -24.62 19.33 15.60
N THR A 63 -25.14 18.44 16.45
CA THR A 63 -24.45 17.93 17.64
C THR A 63 -24.31 16.42 17.53
N ILE A 64 -23.08 15.92 17.68
CA ILE A 64 -22.74 14.50 17.77
C ILE A 64 -22.37 14.23 19.21
N ASP A 65 -23.20 13.46 19.93
CA ASP A 65 -22.89 13.04 21.29
C ASP A 65 -21.92 11.84 21.27
N ALA A 66 -20.71 12.07 21.74
CA ALA A 66 -19.64 11.08 21.85
C ALA A 66 -19.48 10.55 23.30
N THR A 67 -20.52 10.61 24.13
CA THR A 67 -20.50 10.07 25.50
C THR A 67 -20.05 8.62 25.50
N GLY A 68 -18.98 8.31 26.25
CA GLY A 68 -18.38 6.97 26.34
C GLY A 68 -17.60 6.53 25.08
N LYS A 69 -17.34 7.46 24.18
CA LYS A 69 -16.56 7.21 22.95
C LYS A 69 -15.24 7.99 22.95
N ILE A 70 -14.32 7.53 22.10
CA ILE A 70 -13.08 8.24 21.77
C ILE A 70 -13.34 9.12 20.55
N ILE A 71 -12.84 10.34 20.59
CA ILE A 71 -12.73 11.24 19.44
C ILE A 71 -11.26 11.21 19.02
N ALA A 72 -10.98 10.79 17.79
CA ALA A 72 -9.64 10.74 17.25
C ALA A 72 -9.62 11.28 15.82
N PRO A 73 -8.45 11.73 15.30
CA PRO A 73 -8.28 11.94 13.88
C PRO A 73 -8.58 10.67 13.09
N GLY A 74 -9.14 10.80 11.88
CA GLY A 74 -9.27 9.66 10.98
C GLY A 74 -7.89 9.15 10.56
N PHE A 75 -7.76 7.84 10.40
CA PHE A 75 -6.52 7.23 9.93
C PHE A 75 -6.22 7.62 8.48
N ILE A 76 -4.94 7.66 8.16
CA ILE A 76 -4.40 7.80 6.81
C ILE A 76 -3.77 6.46 6.45
N ASP A 77 -4.33 5.79 5.45
CA ASP A 77 -3.77 4.57 4.90
C ASP A 77 -2.81 4.93 3.77
N VAL A 78 -1.52 4.77 4.04
CA VAL A 78 -0.47 5.18 3.11
C VAL A 78 -0.23 4.19 1.97
N HIS A 79 -0.84 3.00 2.03
CA HIS A 79 -0.73 1.97 1.01
C HIS A 79 -2.05 1.21 0.89
N SER A 80 -2.79 1.47 -0.16
CA SER A 80 -4.07 0.80 -0.43
C SER A 80 -4.31 0.65 -1.94
N HIS A 81 -5.30 -0.16 -2.28
CA HIS A 81 -5.71 -0.48 -3.64
C HIS A 81 -7.20 -0.25 -3.84
N GLY A 82 -7.62 -0.14 -5.08
CA GLY A 82 -9.02 -0.02 -5.48
C GLY A 82 -9.21 0.97 -6.62
N ASP A 83 -10.39 0.92 -7.21
CA ASP A 83 -10.80 1.85 -8.26
C ASP A 83 -11.95 2.73 -7.73
N PRO A 84 -11.74 4.06 -7.57
CA PRO A 84 -12.78 4.98 -7.11
C PRO A 84 -13.93 5.13 -8.09
N LEU A 85 -13.74 4.77 -9.36
CA LEU A 85 -14.80 4.78 -10.35
C LEU A 85 -15.70 3.53 -10.27
N GLU A 86 -15.20 2.43 -9.69
CA GLU A 86 -15.98 1.20 -9.46
C GLU A 86 -16.55 1.15 -8.03
N THR A 87 -15.74 1.49 -7.03
CA THR A 87 -16.09 1.39 -5.59
C THR A 87 -15.95 2.74 -4.88
N PRO A 88 -16.72 3.78 -5.25
CA PRO A 88 -16.48 5.16 -4.81
C PRO A 88 -16.62 5.36 -3.29
N ASN A 89 -17.43 4.57 -2.62
CA ASN A 89 -17.69 4.77 -1.18
C ASN A 89 -16.54 4.33 -0.29
N PHE A 90 -15.71 3.36 -0.71
CA PHE A 90 -14.65 2.78 0.12
C PHE A 90 -15.11 2.43 1.54
N GLU A 91 -16.29 1.80 1.66
CA GLU A 91 -16.97 1.54 2.95
C GLU A 91 -16.13 0.69 3.90
N ASN A 92 -15.33 -0.22 3.37
CA ASN A 92 -14.41 -1.06 4.14
C ASN A 92 -13.35 -0.24 4.88
N PHE A 93 -12.83 0.84 4.28
CA PHE A 93 -11.88 1.76 4.91
C PHE A 93 -12.57 2.67 5.92
N LEU A 94 -13.70 3.27 5.55
CA LEU A 94 -14.49 4.10 6.47
C LEU A 94 -14.92 3.34 7.72
N ALA A 95 -15.31 2.07 7.60
CA ALA A 95 -15.69 1.21 8.73
C ALA A 95 -14.57 0.99 9.75
N GLN A 96 -13.30 1.16 9.34
CA GLN A 96 -12.12 1.08 10.20
C GLN A 96 -11.66 2.46 10.72
N GLY A 97 -12.35 3.55 10.36
CA GLY A 97 -11.97 4.91 10.71
C GLY A 97 -10.89 5.51 9.78
N VAL A 98 -10.61 4.90 8.64
CA VAL A 98 -9.73 5.47 7.62
C VAL A 98 -10.49 6.52 6.84
N THR A 99 -9.97 7.74 6.81
CA THR A 99 -10.59 8.89 6.13
C THR A 99 -9.78 9.39 4.95
N THR A 100 -8.54 8.92 4.81
CA THR A 100 -7.64 9.25 3.71
C THR A 100 -6.93 7.98 3.25
N ILE A 101 -6.91 7.75 1.96
CA ILE A 101 -6.22 6.61 1.33
C ILE A 101 -5.24 7.10 0.26
N THR A 102 -4.23 6.27 -0.03
CA THR A 102 -3.37 6.48 -1.18
C THR A 102 -3.59 5.37 -2.20
N LEU A 103 -3.76 5.72 -3.46
CA LEU A 103 -3.89 4.79 -4.58
C LEU A 103 -2.76 4.98 -5.59
N GLY A 104 -2.71 4.10 -6.59
CA GLY A 104 -1.63 4.10 -7.56
C GLY A 104 -0.38 3.41 -7.03
N GLN A 105 -0.54 2.34 -6.25
CA GLN A 105 0.53 1.61 -5.60
C GLN A 105 1.08 0.47 -6.46
N ASP A 106 2.24 -0.07 -6.06
CA ASP A 106 2.89 -1.24 -6.65
C ASP A 106 3.14 -1.14 -8.16
N GLY A 107 3.39 0.08 -8.62
CA GLY A 107 3.69 0.35 -10.03
C GLY A 107 2.48 0.40 -10.94
N ASP A 108 1.26 0.31 -10.39
CA ASP A 108 0.01 0.37 -11.14
C ASP A 108 -0.80 1.61 -10.77
N SER A 109 -1.30 2.32 -11.77
CA SER A 109 -2.14 3.52 -11.62
C SER A 109 -3.11 3.61 -12.80
N PRO A 110 -4.08 4.54 -12.79
CA PRO A 110 -4.96 4.74 -13.94
C PRO A 110 -4.17 4.88 -15.25
N ASN A 111 -4.54 4.10 -16.26
CA ASN A 111 -3.85 4.06 -17.55
C ASN A 111 -4.26 5.24 -18.44
N VAL A 112 -3.99 6.44 -17.96
CA VAL A 112 -4.32 7.71 -18.61
C VAL A 112 -3.07 8.55 -18.82
N VAL A 113 -3.03 9.31 -19.91
CA VAL A 113 -1.92 10.23 -20.19
C VAL A 113 -2.07 11.51 -19.38
N ASP A 114 -3.30 11.93 -19.17
CA ASP A 114 -3.66 13.13 -18.40
C ASP A 114 -4.35 12.71 -17.10
N LEU A 115 -3.62 12.85 -15.99
CA LEU A 115 -4.14 12.51 -14.67
C LEU A 115 -5.21 13.49 -14.19
N ASP A 116 -5.22 14.73 -14.69
CA ASP A 116 -6.21 15.74 -14.32
C ASP A 116 -7.62 15.34 -14.77
N GLU A 117 -7.77 14.87 -16.01
CA GLU A 117 -9.07 14.43 -16.53
C GLU A 117 -9.64 13.29 -15.65
N TRP A 118 -8.78 12.35 -15.22
CA TRP A 118 -9.20 11.26 -14.35
C TRP A 118 -9.58 11.76 -12.93
N ILE A 119 -8.81 12.72 -12.37
CA ILE A 119 -9.12 13.32 -11.05
C ILE A 119 -10.45 14.09 -11.11
N GLU A 120 -10.72 14.81 -12.21
CA GLU A 120 -11.99 15.49 -12.42
C GLU A 120 -13.16 14.49 -12.46
N GLU A 121 -13.03 13.37 -13.19
CA GLU A 121 -14.05 12.30 -13.25
C GLU A 121 -14.34 11.70 -11.87
N VAL A 122 -13.30 11.38 -11.09
CA VAL A 122 -13.43 10.90 -9.71
C VAL A 122 -14.10 11.94 -8.81
N SER A 123 -13.74 13.22 -8.96
CA SER A 123 -14.32 14.32 -8.18
C SER A 123 -15.79 14.54 -8.49
N GLU A 124 -16.18 14.47 -9.76
CA GLU A 124 -17.59 14.56 -10.20
C GLU A 124 -18.43 13.39 -9.68
N LYS A 125 -17.87 12.19 -9.68
CA LYS A 125 -18.53 11.01 -9.12
C LYS A 125 -18.71 11.10 -7.61
N GLY A 126 -17.77 11.72 -6.93
CA GLY A 126 -17.68 11.81 -5.47
C GLY A 126 -17.23 10.49 -4.84
N ILE A 127 -16.35 10.60 -3.86
CA ILE A 127 -15.79 9.45 -3.13
C ILE A 127 -15.99 9.61 -1.62
N GLY A 128 -16.05 8.49 -0.91
CA GLY A 128 -16.31 8.46 0.53
C GLY A 128 -15.11 8.87 1.40
N VAL A 129 -13.90 8.82 0.87
CA VAL A 129 -12.64 9.11 1.57
C VAL A 129 -11.86 10.21 0.84
N ASN A 130 -10.89 10.83 1.51
CA ASN A 130 -9.91 11.68 0.81
C ASN A 130 -8.92 10.77 0.06
N LEU A 131 -8.50 11.22 -1.12
CA LEU A 131 -7.61 10.47 -2.00
C LEU A 131 -6.31 11.22 -2.25
N ALA A 132 -5.20 10.52 -2.09
CA ALA A 132 -3.90 10.91 -2.61
C ALA A 132 -3.44 9.89 -3.66
N MET A 133 -2.89 10.36 -4.78
CA MET A 133 -2.50 9.50 -5.90
C MET A 133 -1.00 9.41 -6.05
N PHE A 134 -0.53 8.20 -6.39
CA PHE A 134 0.78 7.94 -6.96
C PHE A 134 0.63 7.59 -8.43
N VAL A 135 1.66 7.87 -9.22
CA VAL A 135 1.72 7.39 -10.60
C VAL A 135 2.57 6.13 -10.66
N GLY A 136 2.03 5.09 -11.32
CA GLY A 136 2.64 3.78 -11.37
C GLY A 136 3.73 3.68 -12.45
N HIS A 137 4.91 3.21 -12.08
CA HIS A 137 6.02 2.96 -13.01
C HIS A 137 5.63 1.99 -14.15
N GLY A 138 4.96 0.89 -13.81
CA GLY A 138 4.47 -0.07 -14.80
C GLY A 138 3.48 0.55 -15.79
N THR A 139 2.57 1.40 -15.29
CA THR A 139 1.66 2.18 -16.14
C THR A 139 2.42 3.12 -17.05
N LEU A 140 3.43 3.83 -16.55
CA LEU A 140 4.25 4.73 -17.36
C LEU A 140 5.04 3.98 -18.44
N ARG A 141 5.59 2.79 -18.13
CA ARG A 141 6.25 1.93 -19.14
C ARG A 141 5.29 1.57 -20.28
N ASN A 142 4.05 1.20 -19.95
CA ASN A 142 3.03 0.87 -20.95
C ASN A 142 2.66 2.09 -21.80
N LEU A 143 2.39 3.25 -21.20
CA LEU A 143 2.06 4.50 -21.89
C LEU A 143 3.22 5.01 -22.78
N ALA A 144 4.45 4.76 -22.38
CA ALA A 144 5.64 5.11 -23.17
C ALA A 144 5.91 4.11 -24.32
N GLY A 145 5.19 2.98 -24.37
CA GLY A 145 5.39 1.92 -25.34
C GLY A 145 6.64 1.08 -25.07
N ILE A 146 7.08 1.00 -23.82
CA ILE A 146 8.19 0.18 -23.34
C ILE A 146 7.71 -1.25 -23.01
N ALA A 147 6.59 -1.34 -22.28
CA ALA A 147 6.07 -2.61 -21.76
C ALA A 147 7.17 -3.45 -21.07
N GLN A 148 7.41 -4.67 -21.52
CA GLN A 148 8.38 -5.61 -20.94
C GLN A 148 9.78 -5.51 -21.56
N ASP A 149 10.07 -4.53 -22.44
CA ASP A 149 11.39 -4.38 -23.05
C ASP A 149 12.44 -4.05 -21.98
N PRO A 150 13.46 -4.89 -21.75
CA PRO A 150 14.50 -4.63 -20.75
C PRO A 150 15.56 -3.62 -21.26
N ALA A 151 15.51 -3.22 -22.53
CA ALA A 151 16.46 -2.31 -23.14
C ALA A 151 15.78 -1.23 -24.00
N PRO A 152 14.86 -0.44 -23.41
CA PRO A 152 14.13 0.57 -24.16
C PRO A 152 15.04 1.62 -24.78
N GLY A 153 14.63 2.11 -25.95
CA GLY A 153 15.36 3.16 -26.65
C GLY A 153 15.28 4.52 -25.91
N PRO A 154 16.21 5.44 -26.19
CA PRO A 154 16.27 6.73 -25.52
C PRO A 154 14.99 7.57 -25.69
N ASP A 155 14.32 7.48 -26.84
CA ASP A 155 13.06 8.21 -27.08
C ASP A 155 11.92 7.67 -26.22
N GLN A 156 11.88 6.37 -25.95
CA GLN A 156 10.89 5.75 -25.08
C GLN A 156 11.14 6.14 -23.61
N ILE A 157 12.40 6.09 -23.17
CA ILE A 157 12.80 6.58 -21.83
C ILE A 157 12.41 8.04 -21.68
N GLN A 158 12.76 8.91 -22.63
CA GLN A 158 12.42 10.34 -22.55
C GLN A 158 10.90 10.53 -22.43
N ARG A 159 10.13 9.83 -23.27
CA ARG A 159 8.67 9.88 -23.19
C ARG A 159 8.13 9.46 -21.81
N MET A 160 8.69 8.41 -21.21
CA MET A 160 8.31 7.96 -19.87
C MET A 160 8.62 9.02 -18.80
N LEU A 161 9.81 9.66 -18.88
CA LEU A 161 10.20 10.73 -17.96
C LEU A 161 9.32 11.99 -18.12
N ASP A 162 8.93 12.33 -19.36
CA ASP A 162 8.01 13.45 -19.61
C ASP A 162 6.61 13.16 -19.04
N LEU A 163 6.08 11.94 -19.21
CA LEU A 163 4.82 11.51 -18.61
C LEU A 163 4.89 11.58 -17.08
N LEU A 164 5.96 11.04 -16.48
CA LEU A 164 6.17 11.13 -15.05
C LEU A 164 6.18 12.58 -14.56
N ASN A 165 7.00 13.45 -15.19
CA ASN A 165 7.13 14.84 -14.78
C ASN A 165 5.78 15.57 -14.80
N ASN A 166 4.96 15.32 -15.82
CA ASN A 166 3.63 15.94 -15.95
C ASN A 166 2.67 15.41 -14.85
N SER A 167 2.67 14.11 -14.62
CA SER A 167 1.80 13.50 -13.58
C SER A 167 2.12 13.99 -12.18
N LEU A 168 3.38 14.37 -11.89
CA LEU A 168 3.81 14.87 -10.57
C LEU A 168 3.28 16.28 -10.23
N ASP A 169 2.58 16.96 -11.13
CA ASP A 169 1.84 18.17 -10.79
C ASP A 169 0.66 17.85 -9.86
N HIS A 170 0.08 16.66 -9.97
CA HIS A 170 -1.10 16.20 -9.24
C HIS A 170 -0.84 14.96 -8.37
N ALA A 171 0.19 14.17 -8.67
CA ALA A 171 0.56 12.99 -7.88
C ALA A 171 1.52 13.32 -6.73
N PHE A 172 1.38 12.59 -5.61
CA PHE A 172 2.27 12.67 -4.45
C PHE A 172 3.66 12.08 -4.72
N GLY A 173 3.77 11.22 -5.72
CA GLY A 173 5.01 10.56 -6.08
C GLY A 173 4.86 9.50 -7.15
N LEU A 174 5.90 8.69 -7.25
CA LEU A 174 6.00 7.53 -8.11
C LEU A 174 5.84 6.27 -7.27
N SER A 175 5.09 5.29 -7.74
CA SER A 175 5.15 3.93 -7.19
C SER A 175 5.86 2.98 -8.15
N THR A 176 6.57 2.01 -7.60
CA THR A 176 7.19 0.91 -8.38
C THR A 176 6.70 -0.44 -7.89
N GLY A 177 6.51 -1.38 -8.81
CA GLY A 177 6.21 -2.78 -8.53
C GLY A 177 7.22 -3.67 -9.26
N LEU A 178 8.40 -3.86 -8.67
CA LEU A 178 9.55 -4.46 -9.35
C LEU A 178 9.52 -6.00 -9.37
N GLU A 179 8.58 -6.62 -8.67
CA GLU A 179 8.30 -8.06 -8.76
C GLU A 179 7.23 -8.38 -9.82
N TYR A 180 6.53 -7.34 -10.35
CA TYR A 180 5.42 -7.47 -11.28
C TYR A 180 5.80 -7.03 -12.70
N ASN A 181 5.12 -7.59 -13.71
CA ASN A 181 5.17 -7.08 -15.08
C ASN A 181 4.45 -5.72 -15.16
N PRO A 182 5.01 -4.75 -15.91
CA PRO A 182 6.26 -4.77 -16.63
C PRO A 182 7.48 -4.29 -15.82
N GLY A 183 7.30 -3.85 -14.57
CA GLY A 183 8.33 -3.25 -13.71
C GLY A 183 9.54 -4.16 -13.46
N LEU A 184 9.31 -5.48 -13.41
CA LEU A 184 10.36 -6.46 -13.16
C LEU A 184 11.47 -6.46 -14.25
N HIS A 185 11.20 -5.94 -15.45
CA HIS A 185 12.16 -5.83 -16.55
C HIS A 185 12.98 -4.54 -16.50
N ALA A 186 12.66 -3.62 -15.61
CA ALA A 186 13.39 -2.35 -15.49
C ALA A 186 14.81 -2.56 -14.97
N LEU A 187 15.74 -1.87 -15.59
CA LEU A 187 17.12 -1.80 -15.12
C LEU A 187 17.27 -0.69 -14.08
N GLU A 188 18.26 -0.83 -13.21
CA GLU A 188 18.59 0.19 -12.20
C GLU A 188 18.81 1.58 -12.81
N SER A 189 19.42 1.67 -14.00
CA SER A 189 19.63 2.94 -14.70
C SER A 189 18.33 3.66 -15.05
N GLU A 190 17.25 2.93 -15.38
CA GLU A 190 15.92 3.49 -15.63
C GLU A 190 15.34 4.06 -14.34
N LEU A 191 15.40 3.30 -13.25
CA LEU A 191 14.90 3.71 -11.93
C LEU A 191 15.61 4.96 -11.40
N ILE A 192 16.94 5.07 -11.63
CA ILE A 192 17.72 6.24 -11.26
C ILE A 192 17.29 7.49 -12.05
N GLU A 193 17.05 7.37 -13.37
CA GLU A 193 16.58 8.52 -14.15
C GLU A 193 15.20 9.01 -13.68
N MET A 194 14.30 8.09 -13.35
CA MET A 194 13.01 8.42 -12.75
C MET A 194 13.17 9.08 -11.36
N ALA A 195 14.07 8.55 -10.53
CA ALA A 195 14.34 9.11 -9.20
C ALA A 195 14.82 10.57 -9.26
N LYS A 196 15.63 10.92 -10.26
CA LYS A 196 16.05 12.31 -10.50
C LYS A 196 14.86 13.23 -10.80
N VAL A 197 13.89 12.77 -11.60
CA VAL A 197 12.66 13.54 -11.88
C VAL A 197 11.84 13.70 -10.60
N VAL A 198 11.59 12.62 -9.86
CA VAL A 198 10.82 12.64 -8.60
C VAL A 198 11.45 13.58 -7.58
N GLY A 199 12.78 13.48 -7.39
CA GLY A 199 13.52 14.33 -6.46
C GLY A 199 13.53 15.81 -6.87
N SER A 200 13.60 16.13 -8.18
CA SER A 200 13.52 17.49 -8.67
C SER A 200 12.19 18.17 -8.36
N ARG A 201 11.14 17.39 -8.11
CA ARG A 201 9.77 17.81 -7.76
C ARG A 201 9.49 17.72 -6.26
N ASP A 202 10.50 17.38 -5.44
CA ASP A 202 10.35 17.16 -3.99
C ASP A 202 9.24 16.13 -3.66
N ARG A 203 9.20 15.03 -4.41
CA ARG A 203 8.23 13.95 -4.26
C ARG A 203 8.90 12.69 -3.69
N VAL A 204 8.11 11.63 -3.49
CA VAL A 204 8.55 10.35 -2.91
C VAL A 204 8.40 9.21 -3.91
N ILE A 205 9.27 8.21 -3.81
CA ILE A 205 9.12 6.93 -4.49
C ILE A 205 8.67 5.89 -3.48
N MET A 206 7.52 5.27 -3.69
CA MET A 206 7.06 4.10 -2.92
C MET A 206 7.33 2.84 -3.74
N SER A 207 7.98 1.85 -3.13
CA SER A 207 8.45 0.68 -3.87
C SER A 207 7.97 -0.63 -3.27
N HIS A 208 7.13 -1.35 -4.02
CA HIS A 208 7.12 -2.81 -3.93
C HIS A 208 8.46 -3.28 -4.53
N MET A 209 9.34 -3.76 -3.68
CA MET A 209 10.71 -4.06 -4.04
C MET A 209 10.80 -5.25 -5.01
N ARG A 210 11.96 -5.43 -5.63
CA ARG A 210 12.17 -6.45 -6.67
C ARG A 210 12.03 -7.88 -6.15
N ASN A 211 12.39 -8.11 -4.89
CA ASN A 211 12.28 -9.40 -4.25
C ASN A 211 12.19 -9.21 -2.73
N GLU A 212 11.20 -9.85 -2.12
CA GLU A 212 10.93 -9.78 -0.69
C GLU A 212 11.31 -11.08 0.04
N ASP A 213 11.88 -12.05 -0.67
CA ASP A 213 12.40 -13.29 -0.08
C ASP A 213 13.56 -12.96 0.87
N ASP A 214 13.61 -13.60 2.03
CA ASP A 214 14.50 -13.25 3.14
C ASP A 214 15.99 -13.15 2.75
N ASP A 215 16.44 -14.02 1.86
CA ASP A 215 17.82 -14.05 1.36
C ASP A 215 18.13 -13.01 0.26
N GLN A 216 17.12 -12.26 -0.22
CA GLN A 216 17.24 -11.23 -1.25
C GLN A 216 16.84 -9.84 -0.75
N LEU A 217 16.29 -9.75 0.46
CA LEU A 217 15.66 -8.53 0.97
C LEU A 217 16.63 -7.35 1.01
N GLU A 218 17.82 -7.53 1.58
CA GLU A 218 18.82 -6.46 1.67
C GLU A 218 19.27 -5.98 0.29
N LYS A 219 19.40 -6.88 -0.67
CA LYS A 219 19.75 -6.51 -2.05
C LYS A 219 18.66 -5.64 -2.69
N SER A 220 17.39 -5.95 -2.40
CA SER A 220 16.27 -5.15 -2.89
C SER A 220 16.20 -3.79 -2.20
N ILE A 221 16.52 -3.73 -0.91
CA ILE A 221 16.68 -2.46 -0.19
C ILE A 221 17.82 -1.63 -0.81
N ASP A 222 19.00 -2.23 -1.07
CA ASP A 222 20.14 -1.53 -1.69
C ASP A 222 19.78 -0.95 -3.07
N GLU A 223 18.97 -1.65 -3.87
CA GLU A 223 18.47 -1.13 -5.15
C GLU A 223 17.59 0.13 -4.94
N LEU A 224 16.73 0.12 -3.92
CA LEU A 224 15.92 1.30 -3.59
C LEU A 224 16.78 2.44 -3.03
N LEU A 225 17.80 2.15 -2.22
CA LEU A 225 18.72 3.15 -1.68
C LEU A 225 19.51 3.86 -2.79
N SER A 226 19.80 3.21 -3.93
CA SER A 226 20.41 3.88 -5.08
C SER A 226 19.53 5.01 -5.64
N GLN A 227 18.21 4.84 -5.59
CA GLN A 227 17.23 5.87 -5.94
C GLN A 227 17.13 6.94 -4.84
N GLY A 228 17.32 6.53 -3.57
CA GLY A 228 17.35 7.41 -2.39
C GLY A 228 18.44 8.47 -2.41
N LEU A 229 19.46 8.35 -3.27
CA LEU A 229 20.45 9.40 -3.51
C LEU A 229 19.86 10.63 -4.23
N TYR A 230 18.69 10.51 -4.83
CA TYR A 230 18.07 11.53 -5.67
C TYR A 230 16.70 11.98 -5.19
N ALA A 231 15.93 11.10 -4.53
CA ALA A 231 14.57 11.37 -4.06
C ALA A 231 14.36 10.76 -2.66
N ARG A 232 13.30 11.16 -1.99
CA ARG A 232 12.79 10.43 -0.82
C ARG A 232 12.31 9.06 -1.27
N VAL A 233 12.56 8.02 -0.49
CA VAL A 233 12.18 6.65 -0.82
C VAL A 233 11.41 5.99 0.33
N HIS A 234 10.50 5.10 -0.03
CA HIS A 234 9.64 4.40 0.91
C HIS A 234 9.55 2.92 0.52
N ILE A 235 9.80 2.05 1.49
CA ILE A 235 9.60 0.61 1.32
C ILE A 235 8.12 0.32 1.55
N SER A 236 7.40 -0.08 0.52
CA SER A 236 6.00 -0.47 0.59
C SER A 236 5.86 -1.80 1.32
N HIS A 237 4.83 -1.91 2.21
CA HIS A 237 4.43 -3.16 2.89
C HIS A 237 5.61 -4.08 3.27
N LEU A 238 6.63 -3.49 3.93
CA LEU A 238 7.88 -4.18 4.31
C LEU A 238 7.60 -5.54 4.93
N LYS A 239 8.14 -6.57 4.33
CA LYS A 239 8.06 -7.94 4.81
C LYS A 239 9.33 -8.71 4.47
N SER A 240 9.62 -9.74 5.24
CA SER A 240 10.63 -10.74 4.93
C SER A 240 9.92 -12.06 4.71
N VAL A 241 9.81 -12.48 3.46
CA VAL A 241 9.16 -13.73 3.10
C VAL A 241 10.01 -14.88 3.63
N TYR A 242 9.41 -15.78 4.42
CA TYR A 242 10.00 -16.88 5.20
C TYR A 242 11.11 -16.50 6.21
N GLY A 243 11.42 -15.21 6.39
CA GLY A 243 12.22 -14.74 7.53
C GLY A 243 11.50 -14.95 8.86
N LYS A 244 12.23 -15.13 9.96
CA LYS A 244 11.62 -15.53 11.25
C LYS A 244 12.23 -14.82 12.45
N GLY A 245 11.35 -14.52 13.40
CA GLY A 245 11.69 -14.07 14.73
C GLY A 245 12.07 -12.59 14.83
N SER A 246 12.00 -12.07 16.06
CA SER A 246 12.29 -10.66 16.35
C SER A 246 13.74 -10.25 16.05
N ALA A 247 14.70 -11.21 16.15
CA ALA A 247 16.09 -10.93 15.81
C ALA A 247 16.27 -10.56 14.34
N ARG A 248 15.54 -11.21 13.43
CA ARG A 248 15.56 -10.86 12.01
C ARG A 248 14.94 -9.49 11.74
N ALA A 249 13.89 -9.15 12.48
CA ALA A 249 13.30 -7.80 12.40
C ALA A 249 14.31 -6.72 12.83
N GLU A 250 15.08 -6.97 13.89
CA GLU A 250 16.14 -6.02 14.33
C GLU A 250 17.21 -5.85 13.23
N GLU A 251 17.64 -6.92 12.56
CA GLU A 251 18.59 -6.81 11.45
C GLU A 251 18.07 -5.93 10.32
N ILE A 252 16.78 -6.07 9.96
CA ILE A 252 16.12 -5.25 8.94
C ILE A 252 16.05 -3.78 9.39
N LEU A 253 15.64 -3.53 10.63
CA LEU A 253 15.57 -2.18 11.20
C LEU A 253 16.96 -1.51 11.26
N GLU A 254 18.01 -2.27 11.57
CA GLU A 254 19.40 -1.77 11.52
C GLU A 254 19.83 -1.38 10.09
N VAL A 255 19.35 -2.07 9.05
CA VAL A 255 19.63 -1.68 7.64
C VAL A 255 18.97 -0.34 7.34
N ILE A 256 17.70 -0.17 7.73
CA ILE A 256 16.93 1.06 7.54
C ILE A 256 17.59 2.23 8.28
N GLU A 257 17.97 2.04 9.54
CA GLU A 257 18.59 3.09 10.35
C GLU A 257 19.96 3.50 9.79
N ARG A 258 20.80 2.55 9.38
CA ARG A 258 22.09 2.87 8.73
C ARG A 258 21.91 3.68 7.45
N ALA A 259 20.86 3.42 6.66
CA ALA A 259 20.56 4.20 5.46
C ALA A 259 20.18 5.65 5.83
N ARG A 260 19.38 5.84 6.88
CA ARG A 260 19.01 7.16 7.41
C ARG A 260 20.22 7.92 7.96
N GLU A 261 21.09 7.25 8.74
CA GLU A 261 22.35 7.82 9.22
C GLU A 261 23.29 8.24 8.08
N ALA A 262 23.23 7.53 6.94
CA ALA A 262 23.96 7.89 5.72
C ALA A 262 23.32 9.07 4.96
N GLY A 263 22.18 9.60 5.43
CA GLY A 263 21.50 10.76 4.86
C GLY A 263 20.45 10.44 3.81
N ILE A 264 20.04 9.17 3.68
CA ILE A 264 18.92 8.78 2.81
C ILE A 264 17.60 9.04 3.56
N ASP A 265 16.68 9.78 2.96
CA ASP A 265 15.32 9.96 3.47
C ASP A 265 14.49 8.72 3.13
N LEU A 266 14.56 7.72 4.04
CA LEU A 266 13.95 6.40 3.91
C LEU A 266 12.85 6.22 4.94
N SER A 267 11.68 5.79 4.50
CA SER A 267 10.56 5.36 5.33
C SER A 267 10.06 3.97 4.90
N ALA A 268 9.20 3.35 5.69
CA ALA A 268 8.56 2.09 5.36
C ALA A 268 7.17 1.99 5.98
N ASP A 269 6.31 1.15 5.39
CA ASP A 269 5.03 0.76 5.96
C ASP A 269 4.91 -0.76 6.13
N VAL A 270 4.02 -1.19 7.04
CA VAL A 270 3.76 -2.60 7.37
C VAL A 270 2.27 -2.77 7.70
N TYR A 271 1.70 -3.92 7.41
CA TYR A 271 0.36 -4.33 7.86
C TYR A 271 0.39 -5.47 8.88
N PRO A 272 -0.62 -5.58 9.78
CA PRO A 272 -0.58 -6.50 10.94
C PRO A 272 -1.08 -7.92 10.61
N TYR A 273 -0.61 -8.52 9.52
CA TYR A 273 -0.98 -9.88 9.10
C TYR A 273 0.25 -10.66 8.66
N ASN A 274 0.19 -11.99 8.82
CA ASN A 274 1.25 -12.93 8.45
C ASN A 274 1.06 -13.55 7.05
N ALA A 275 0.08 -13.06 6.30
CA ALA A 275 -0.15 -13.46 4.92
C ALA A 275 -0.03 -12.26 3.98
N SER A 276 0.58 -12.46 2.81
CA SER A 276 0.51 -11.54 1.69
C SER A 276 -0.66 -11.89 0.76
N TYR A 277 -1.01 -11.00 -0.17
CA TYR A 277 -2.05 -11.22 -1.15
C TYR A 277 -1.62 -10.67 -2.50
N ALA A 278 -1.54 -11.54 -3.51
CA ALA A 278 -1.11 -11.17 -4.85
C ALA A 278 -1.67 -12.13 -5.91
N GLY A 279 -1.50 -11.77 -7.19
CA GLY A 279 -1.79 -12.67 -8.30
C GLY A 279 -0.92 -13.93 -8.30
N LEU A 280 -1.46 -15.04 -8.80
CA LEU A 280 -0.76 -16.33 -8.83
C LEU A 280 0.51 -16.31 -9.70
N ALA A 281 0.64 -15.36 -10.62
CA ALA A 281 1.86 -15.13 -11.40
C ALA A 281 3.11 -14.90 -10.53
N LEU A 282 2.93 -14.47 -9.26
CA LEU A 282 4.01 -14.32 -8.28
C LEU A 282 4.75 -15.64 -7.99
N LEU A 283 4.05 -16.75 -8.07
CA LEU A 283 4.62 -18.08 -7.83
C LEU A 283 5.47 -18.58 -9.00
N PHE A 284 5.25 -18.06 -10.19
CA PHE A 284 5.87 -18.52 -11.43
C PHE A 284 7.20 -17.83 -11.72
N PRO A 285 8.16 -18.51 -12.38
CA PRO A 285 9.41 -17.89 -12.79
C PRO A 285 9.17 -16.79 -13.84
N VAL A 286 10.07 -15.83 -13.91
CA VAL A 286 9.98 -14.66 -14.82
C VAL A 286 9.69 -15.06 -16.27
N TRP A 287 10.22 -16.19 -16.73
CA TRP A 287 10.06 -16.68 -18.10
C TRP A 287 8.75 -17.46 -18.36
N SER A 288 7.77 -17.39 -17.44
CA SER A 288 6.46 -18.04 -17.57
C SER A 288 5.32 -17.26 -16.90
N LYS A 289 5.48 -15.94 -16.71
CA LYS A 289 4.47 -15.12 -16.04
C LYS A 289 3.34 -14.66 -16.95
N THR A 290 3.56 -14.51 -18.25
CA THR A 290 2.50 -14.18 -19.24
C THR A 290 1.94 -15.45 -19.88
N ASP A 291 0.77 -15.35 -20.52
CA ASP A 291 0.13 -16.49 -21.21
C ASP A 291 1.03 -17.04 -22.34
N GLU A 292 1.70 -16.17 -23.09
CA GLU A 292 2.57 -16.55 -24.18
C GLU A 292 3.84 -17.25 -23.66
N GLU A 293 4.50 -16.68 -22.65
CA GLU A 293 5.68 -17.28 -22.00
C GLU A 293 5.32 -18.61 -21.33
N PHE A 294 4.16 -18.69 -20.68
CA PHE A 294 3.68 -19.89 -20.05
C PHE A 294 3.43 -21.02 -21.06
N ALA A 295 2.78 -20.73 -22.17
CA ALA A 295 2.58 -21.72 -23.24
C ALA A 295 3.90 -22.26 -23.79
N VAL A 296 4.91 -21.40 -23.97
CA VAL A 296 6.26 -21.80 -24.37
C VAL A 296 6.93 -22.66 -23.28
N ALA A 297 6.81 -22.24 -22.01
CA ALA A 297 7.37 -22.96 -20.87
C ALA A 297 6.81 -24.38 -20.75
N VAL A 298 5.48 -24.52 -20.80
CA VAL A 298 4.79 -25.81 -20.72
C VAL A 298 5.19 -26.74 -21.88
N SER A 299 5.36 -26.20 -23.09
CA SER A 299 5.69 -27.02 -24.25
C SER A 299 7.15 -27.43 -24.34
N GLY A 300 8.07 -26.62 -23.82
CA GLY A 300 9.52 -26.80 -24.04
C GLY A 300 10.38 -26.94 -22.78
N ARG A 301 9.85 -26.54 -21.58
CA ARG A 301 10.60 -26.50 -20.32
C ARG A 301 9.77 -26.98 -19.14
N ARG A 302 8.81 -27.89 -19.37
CA ARG A 302 7.86 -28.33 -18.35
C ARG A 302 8.54 -28.88 -17.10
N GLU A 303 9.52 -29.77 -17.22
CA GLU A 303 10.24 -30.35 -16.09
C GLU A 303 10.93 -29.27 -15.23
N GLU A 304 11.51 -28.25 -15.88
CA GLU A 304 12.14 -27.11 -15.20
C GLU A 304 11.10 -26.23 -14.47
N LEU A 305 9.92 -26.05 -15.07
CA LEU A 305 8.81 -25.31 -14.46
C LEU A 305 8.27 -26.06 -13.23
N GLU A 306 8.08 -27.38 -13.32
CA GLU A 306 7.64 -28.21 -12.19
C GLU A 306 8.66 -28.14 -11.03
N GLU A 307 9.95 -28.32 -11.33
CA GLU A 307 11.01 -28.21 -10.32
C GLU A 307 11.03 -26.83 -9.64
N TYR A 308 10.88 -25.77 -10.43
CA TYR A 308 10.81 -24.40 -9.90
C TYR A 308 9.61 -24.23 -8.95
N LEU A 309 8.40 -24.66 -9.36
CA LEU A 309 7.19 -24.52 -8.56
C LEU A 309 7.26 -25.37 -7.26
N ILE A 310 7.79 -26.58 -7.33
CA ILE A 310 8.03 -27.41 -6.15
C ILE A 310 8.93 -26.68 -5.15
N ASN A 311 10.06 -26.15 -5.62
CA ASN A 311 11.00 -25.43 -4.77
C ASN A 311 10.38 -24.13 -4.21
N ARG A 312 9.68 -23.35 -5.05
CA ARG A 312 9.06 -22.07 -4.68
C ARG A 312 7.98 -22.26 -3.60
N ILE A 313 7.08 -23.23 -3.78
CA ILE A 313 6.00 -23.50 -2.84
C ILE A 313 6.54 -24.10 -1.54
N THR A 314 7.47 -25.05 -1.63
CA THR A 314 8.08 -25.68 -0.44
C THR A 314 8.79 -24.64 0.44
N LEU A 315 9.55 -23.73 -0.17
CA LEU A 315 10.25 -22.65 0.54
C LEU A 315 9.25 -21.67 1.21
N ARG A 316 8.09 -21.51 0.62
CA ARG A 316 7.00 -20.63 1.09
C ARG A 316 6.00 -21.36 2.01
N ASN A 317 6.47 -22.23 2.89
CA ASN A 317 5.71 -22.99 3.89
C ASN A 317 4.79 -24.09 3.32
N GLY A 318 4.97 -24.50 2.06
CA GLY A 318 4.24 -25.61 1.46
C GLY A 318 2.87 -25.24 0.86
N PRO A 319 2.18 -26.24 0.27
CA PRO A 319 0.91 -26.03 -0.40
C PRO A 319 -0.24 -25.62 0.55
N GLU A 320 -0.14 -25.92 1.84
CA GLU A 320 -1.10 -25.51 2.87
C GLU A 320 -1.07 -23.99 3.11
N ALA A 321 0.05 -23.35 2.82
CA ALA A 321 0.25 -21.92 3.04
C ALA A 321 -0.24 -21.05 1.86
N THR A 322 -0.71 -21.66 0.77
CA THR A 322 -1.26 -20.95 -0.39
C THR A 322 -2.78 -21.12 -0.43
N LEU A 323 -3.51 -20.09 -0.01
CA LEU A 323 -4.98 -20.06 0.00
C LEU A 323 -5.49 -19.32 -1.25
N LEU A 324 -6.25 -20.01 -2.10
CA LEU A 324 -6.76 -19.45 -3.35
C LEU A 324 -7.94 -18.50 -3.12
N ALA A 325 -7.96 -17.40 -3.84
CA ALA A 325 -9.00 -16.37 -3.81
C ALA A 325 -9.69 -16.21 -5.17
N THR A 326 -9.78 -17.28 -5.93
CA THR A 326 -10.31 -17.30 -7.30
C THR A 326 -11.27 -18.44 -7.49
N ASP A 327 -12.45 -18.14 -8.05
CA ASP A 327 -13.45 -19.16 -8.39
C ASP A 327 -12.95 -20.13 -9.47
N PRO A 328 -13.26 -21.44 -9.37
CA PRO A 328 -14.14 -22.06 -8.36
C PRO A 328 -13.41 -22.51 -7.06
N TYR A 329 -12.18 -22.09 -6.85
CA TYR A 329 -11.31 -22.59 -5.79
C TYR A 329 -11.19 -21.63 -4.58
N THR A 330 -11.96 -20.57 -4.54
CA THR A 330 -11.97 -19.59 -3.44
C THR A 330 -12.11 -20.27 -2.08
N GLY A 331 -11.16 -19.99 -1.18
CA GLY A 331 -11.13 -20.54 0.18
C GLY A 331 -10.53 -21.92 0.32
N LYS A 332 -9.96 -22.50 -0.75
CA LYS A 332 -9.21 -23.76 -0.72
C LYS A 332 -7.71 -23.49 -0.78
N THR A 333 -6.93 -24.28 -0.06
CA THR A 333 -5.47 -24.29 -0.20
C THR A 333 -5.05 -25.15 -1.41
N LEU A 334 -3.81 -25.02 -1.85
CA LEU A 334 -3.26 -25.94 -2.85
C LEU A 334 -3.26 -27.38 -2.33
N ALA A 335 -3.02 -27.61 -1.02
CA ALA A 335 -3.11 -28.93 -0.40
C ALA A 335 -4.53 -29.52 -0.41
N ASP A 336 -5.57 -28.68 -0.25
CA ASP A 336 -6.95 -29.14 -0.40
C ASP A 336 -7.22 -29.60 -1.84
N LEU A 337 -6.69 -28.87 -2.83
CA LEU A 337 -6.84 -29.25 -4.24
C LEU A 337 -6.06 -30.53 -4.60
N GLU A 338 -4.89 -30.76 -4.01
CA GLU A 338 -4.18 -32.04 -4.16
C GLU A 338 -5.05 -33.23 -3.74
N GLN A 339 -5.72 -33.11 -2.60
CA GLN A 339 -6.62 -34.15 -2.10
C GLN A 339 -7.87 -34.31 -2.98
N GLU A 340 -8.43 -33.21 -3.47
CA GLU A 340 -9.67 -33.23 -4.25
C GLU A 340 -9.46 -33.71 -5.69
N LEU A 341 -8.37 -33.28 -6.33
CA LEU A 341 -8.10 -33.57 -7.73
C LEU A 341 -7.21 -34.81 -7.92
N GLY A 342 -6.49 -35.23 -6.86
CA GLY A 342 -5.55 -36.33 -6.94
C GLY A 342 -4.31 -36.06 -7.80
N LEU A 343 -3.96 -34.77 -7.94
CA LEU A 343 -2.80 -34.27 -8.67
C LEU A 343 -1.86 -33.55 -7.68
N PRO A 344 -0.54 -33.58 -7.88
CA PRO A 344 0.38 -32.79 -7.08
C PRO A 344 0.22 -31.28 -7.39
N PHE A 345 0.54 -30.42 -6.42
CA PHE A 345 0.26 -28.98 -6.51
C PHE A 345 0.93 -28.28 -7.69
N GLU A 346 2.12 -28.72 -8.11
CA GLU A 346 2.80 -28.18 -9.29
C GLU A 346 2.03 -28.47 -10.59
N GLU A 347 1.45 -29.67 -10.71
CA GLU A 347 0.61 -29.99 -11.86
C GLU A 347 -0.72 -29.21 -11.81
N ILE A 348 -1.28 -28.98 -10.62
CA ILE A 348 -2.48 -28.15 -10.44
C ILE A 348 -2.20 -26.71 -10.90
N LEU A 349 -1.05 -26.14 -10.49
CA LEU A 349 -0.65 -24.81 -10.91
C LEU A 349 -0.42 -24.72 -12.43
N ILE A 350 0.13 -25.77 -13.06
CA ILE A 350 0.43 -25.79 -14.49
C ILE A 350 -0.80 -26.10 -15.34
N ASP A 351 -1.55 -27.18 -15.01
CA ASP A 351 -2.54 -27.75 -15.91
C ASP A 351 -3.99 -27.30 -15.60
N VAL A 352 -4.22 -26.77 -14.38
CA VAL A 352 -5.57 -26.42 -13.93
C VAL A 352 -5.75 -24.92 -13.79
N ILE A 353 -4.75 -24.20 -13.24
CA ILE A 353 -4.90 -22.80 -12.84
C ILE A 353 -4.14 -21.85 -13.78
N GLY A 354 -2.84 -22.03 -13.93
CA GLY A 354 -1.95 -21.14 -14.68
C GLY A 354 -1.57 -19.85 -13.94
N PRO A 355 -0.57 -19.09 -14.46
CA PRO A 355 -0.08 -17.87 -13.82
C PRO A 355 -1.11 -16.73 -13.82
N GLN A 356 -2.03 -16.69 -14.79
CA GLN A 356 -3.10 -15.69 -14.90
C GLN A 356 -4.43 -16.20 -14.30
N GLY A 357 -4.43 -17.36 -13.61
CA GLY A 357 -5.63 -18.01 -13.09
C GLY A 357 -6.23 -17.36 -11.84
N GLY A 358 -5.74 -16.19 -11.42
CA GLY A 358 -6.31 -15.40 -10.32
C GLY A 358 -5.33 -14.99 -9.24
N SER A 359 -5.80 -14.91 -7.99
CA SER A 359 -5.03 -14.45 -6.83
C SER A 359 -5.09 -15.44 -5.66
N GLY A 360 -4.23 -15.22 -4.69
CA GLY A 360 -4.19 -16.01 -3.46
C GLY A 360 -3.62 -15.23 -2.28
N ALA A 361 -3.91 -15.72 -1.08
CA ALA A 361 -3.26 -15.32 0.15
C ALA A 361 -2.15 -16.33 0.48
N TYR A 362 -0.97 -15.82 0.80
CA TYR A 362 0.23 -16.60 1.03
C TYR A 362 0.68 -16.42 2.48
N PHE A 363 0.55 -17.46 3.31
CA PHE A 363 0.93 -17.47 4.74
C PHE A 363 2.45 -17.71 4.88
N ILE A 364 3.23 -16.70 4.56
CA ILE A 364 4.68 -16.76 4.36
C ILE A 364 5.47 -15.86 5.30
N MET A 365 4.81 -15.07 6.13
CA MET A 365 5.44 -14.18 7.09
C MET A 365 5.34 -14.73 8.51
N ASP A 366 6.24 -14.29 9.35
CA ASP A 366 6.33 -14.71 10.76
C ASP A 366 5.70 -13.64 11.67
N ASP A 367 4.82 -14.05 12.57
CA ASP A 367 4.08 -13.15 13.46
C ASP A 367 5.00 -12.36 14.40
N GLU A 368 6.08 -12.98 14.91
CA GLU A 368 7.01 -12.34 15.83
C GLU A 368 7.83 -11.26 15.10
N LEU A 369 8.30 -11.57 13.87
CA LEU A 369 9.01 -10.62 13.03
C LEU A 369 8.11 -9.45 12.67
N GLN A 370 6.89 -9.72 12.17
CA GLN A 370 5.94 -8.70 11.75
C GLN A 370 5.53 -7.77 12.90
N SER A 371 5.25 -8.35 14.08
CA SER A 371 4.91 -7.58 15.28
C SER A 371 6.05 -6.67 15.72
N ARG A 372 7.32 -7.13 15.63
CA ARG A 372 8.47 -6.30 15.99
C ARG A 372 8.64 -5.12 15.02
N LEU A 373 8.43 -5.32 13.72
CA LEU A 373 8.44 -4.22 12.74
C LEU A 373 7.33 -3.20 13.04
N LEU A 374 6.10 -3.66 13.31
CA LEU A 374 4.95 -2.80 13.64
C LEU A 374 5.13 -1.94 14.89
N LEU A 375 5.90 -2.43 15.88
CA LEU A 375 6.17 -1.71 17.12
C LEU A 375 7.29 -0.68 16.99
N ASP A 376 7.94 -0.58 15.84
CA ASP A 376 8.98 0.41 15.62
C ASP A 376 8.40 1.78 15.27
N GLU A 377 8.77 2.80 16.03
CA GLU A 377 8.25 4.18 15.87
C GLU A 377 8.55 4.80 14.50
N SER A 378 9.48 4.22 13.76
CA SER A 378 9.90 4.68 12.43
C SER A 378 9.14 4.01 11.29
N ILE A 379 8.29 3.03 11.59
CA ILE A 379 7.48 2.28 10.63
C ILE A 379 6.03 2.77 10.68
N THR A 380 5.47 3.01 9.51
CA THR A 380 4.07 3.46 9.37
C THR A 380 3.15 2.25 9.20
N VAL A 381 1.94 2.33 9.71
CA VAL A 381 0.90 1.31 9.44
C VAL A 381 0.22 1.60 8.12
N SER A 382 0.08 0.56 7.31
CA SER A 382 -0.74 0.56 6.09
C SER A 382 -1.68 -0.65 6.08
N SER A 383 -2.64 -0.70 5.17
CA SER A 383 -3.45 -1.89 5.00
C SER A 383 -2.96 -2.79 3.87
N ASP A 384 -2.39 -2.22 2.83
CA ASP A 384 -2.17 -2.90 1.54
C ASP A 384 -3.47 -3.58 1.07
N GLY A 385 -4.60 -2.98 1.45
CA GLY A 385 -5.94 -3.51 1.32
C GLY A 385 -6.70 -2.95 0.12
N SER A 386 -7.79 -3.62 -0.23
CA SER A 386 -8.68 -3.20 -1.31
C SER A 386 -10.14 -3.44 -0.91
N PRO A 387 -11.11 -2.69 -1.44
CA PRO A 387 -12.53 -2.94 -1.17
C PRO A 387 -13.03 -4.26 -1.76
N THR A 388 -12.36 -4.81 -2.76
CA THR A 388 -12.75 -6.02 -3.48
C THR A 388 -11.85 -7.23 -3.19
N GLY A 389 -10.76 -7.05 -2.45
CA GLY A 389 -9.83 -8.13 -2.12
C GLY A 389 -10.37 -9.08 -1.05
N PHE A 390 -10.04 -10.37 -1.18
CA PHE A 390 -10.46 -11.41 -0.21
C PHE A 390 -9.55 -11.52 1.02
N HIS A 391 -8.54 -10.66 1.14
CA HIS A 391 -7.66 -10.64 2.31
C HIS A 391 -8.25 -9.74 3.41
N PRO A 392 -8.25 -10.16 4.70
CA PRO A 392 -8.83 -9.37 5.79
C PRO A 392 -8.12 -8.01 6.02
N ARG A 393 -6.91 -7.82 5.49
CA ARG A 393 -6.15 -6.57 5.64
C ARG A 393 -6.90 -5.34 5.12
N GLY A 394 -7.71 -5.47 4.07
CA GLY A 394 -8.56 -4.39 3.55
C GLY A 394 -9.75 -4.04 4.45
N HIS A 395 -10.07 -4.88 5.44
CA HIS A 395 -11.29 -4.75 6.26
C HIS A 395 -11.02 -4.65 7.76
N GLY A 396 -9.81 -4.93 8.24
CA GLY A 396 -9.53 -5.07 9.66
C GLY A 396 -8.19 -4.52 10.15
N THR A 397 -7.32 -4.01 9.29
CA THR A 397 -5.97 -3.56 9.67
C THR A 397 -5.99 -2.57 10.82
N PHE A 398 -6.71 -1.46 10.68
CA PHE A 398 -6.68 -0.40 11.69
C PHE A 398 -7.44 -0.78 12.96
N ALA A 399 -8.48 -1.62 12.84
CA ALA A 399 -9.15 -2.18 14.00
C ALA A 399 -8.22 -3.12 14.79
N LYS A 400 -7.46 -3.98 14.09
CA LYS A 400 -6.48 -4.89 14.70
C LYS A 400 -5.33 -4.13 15.37
N ILE A 401 -4.85 -3.04 14.77
CA ILE A 401 -3.83 -2.17 15.40
C ILE A 401 -4.34 -1.60 16.72
N ILE A 402 -5.59 -1.13 16.80
CA ILE A 402 -6.17 -0.60 18.05
C ILE A 402 -6.33 -1.70 19.10
N GLU A 403 -6.65 -2.94 18.69
CA GLU A 403 -6.94 -4.05 19.60
C GLU A 403 -5.68 -4.69 20.16
N GLU A 404 -4.64 -4.87 19.34
CA GLU A 404 -3.50 -5.73 19.66
C GLU A 404 -2.18 -4.96 19.94
N TYR A 405 -2.07 -3.70 19.47
CA TYR A 405 -0.86 -2.88 19.57
C TYR A 405 -1.11 -1.54 20.27
#